data_aaae0f97b433e4f448b8deda695a3c79
#
_entry.id   aaae0f97b433e4f448b8deda695a3c79
#
_cell.length_a   1.000
_cell.length_b   1.000
_cell.length_c   1.000
_cell.angle_alpha   90.00
_cell.angle_beta   90.00
_cell.angle_gamma   90.00
#
_symmetry.space_group_name_H-M   'P 1'
#
loop_
_entity.id
_entity.type
_entity.pdbx_description
1 polymer ?
#
loop_
_entity_poly.entity_id
_entity_poly.type
_entity_poly.pdbx_seq_one_letter_code
_entity_poly.pdbx_strand_id
1 'polypeptide(L)'
;MIHLPILRHGVPYTSLDVVTVLHHRTREPFVEVSQANGGLIRRDLLPERQEAAREALARIPFDRLIAMCTEAADHFLNATLPLGDADQSPDDYVLQLSATTGMPHALVRRNVQRVAGVMREMRTVLRGLTRGLDLSVLDTGHGEHAGHAISFYPRTQALGVVLPSNSPGVHSLWVPAIALKMPLVLKPGSAEPWTPFRIAQAFMKAGCPPEAFSYYPADHAGAGEVLRRTGRSMFFGDVSAVGGWEGDPRVELHGPGYTKILIGDDLLEDSRWEAHVDLMAASIADNGGRSCVNASGIWVAASHAERVADAVAARLATILPRAATDERATLAPFADPRVAERISAQIDSGLQTPGAREMTLHHRGTPRLAAFEGCTYLQPTLVLCDGPDHPLANREFLFPYAAVVPVTPEAMARMPEPMGKTLVVTALTRDQRLSDRLLRSSFVDRLNIGAIPTNQISWDQPHEGNLFEHLYARRSFQQTADPISAAAAGA
;
A
#
# COMPACT_ATOMS: atom_id res chain seq x y z
N MET A 1 16.56 20.67 16.41
CA MET A 1 15.40 19.83 16.03
C MET A 1 15.49 19.63 14.52
N ILE A 2 15.16 18.44 14.01
CA ILE A 2 15.18 18.17 12.56
C ILE A 2 14.06 18.98 11.91
N HIS A 3 14.32 19.55 10.72
CA HIS A 3 13.31 20.24 9.94
C HIS A 3 13.16 19.59 8.56
N LEU A 4 11.92 19.20 8.20
CA LEU A 4 11.58 18.61 6.92
C LEU A 4 10.88 19.65 6.03
N PRO A 5 11.51 20.08 4.92
CA PRO A 5 10.93 21.09 4.04
C PRO A 5 9.88 20.52 3.10
N ILE A 6 9.11 21.40 2.45
CA ILE A 6 8.36 21.11 1.23
C ILE A 6 9.35 20.95 0.07
N LEU A 7 9.03 20.10 -0.94
CA LEU A 7 9.70 20.15 -2.24
C LEU A 7 8.73 20.74 -3.28
N ARG A 8 9.09 21.90 -3.81
CA ARG A 8 8.36 22.58 -4.87
C ARG A 8 9.07 22.31 -6.21
N HIS A 9 8.57 21.34 -6.97
CA HIS A 9 9.27 20.87 -8.19
C HIS A 9 10.74 20.52 -7.90
N GLY A 10 10.96 19.73 -6.84
CA GLY A 10 12.29 19.30 -6.39
C GLY A 10 13.09 20.35 -5.59
N VAL A 11 12.65 21.60 -5.53
CA VAL A 11 13.35 22.64 -4.80
C VAL A 11 12.86 22.71 -3.35
N PRO A 12 13.74 22.58 -2.36
CA PRO A 12 13.37 22.71 -0.95
C PRO A 12 12.80 24.10 -0.63
N TYR A 13 11.73 24.12 0.15
CA TYR A 13 11.08 25.35 0.61
C TYR A 13 10.63 25.22 2.05
N THR A 14 11.11 26.12 2.90
CA THR A 14 10.72 26.24 4.32
C THR A 14 9.47 27.11 4.43
N SER A 15 8.38 26.55 4.95
CA SER A 15 7.15 27.28 5.23
C SER A 15 7.20 27.93 6.61
N LEU A 16 6.49 29.03 6.78
CA LEU A 16 6.21 29.60 8.11
C LEU A 16 5.24 28.74 8.90
N ASP A 17 4.36 28.01 8.19
CA ASP A 17 3.44 27.04 8.80
C ASP A 17 4.18 25.73 8.99
N VAL A 18 4.30 25.27 10.22
CA VAL A 18 4.97 24.03 10.59
C VAL A 18 4.08 23.19 11.50
N VAL A 19 4.22 21.88 11.41
CA VAL A 19 3.62 20.92 12.36
C VAL A 19 4.76 20.19 13.04
N THR A 20 4.72 20.17 14.37
CA THR A 20 5.67 19.38 15.17
C THR A 20 5.15 17.95 15.31
N VAL A 21 5.91 16.97 14.83
CA VAL A 21 5.65 15.56 15.06
C VAL A 21 6.43 15.10 16.28
N LEU A 22 5.74 14.44 17.19
CA LEU A 22 6.31 13.99 18.45
C LEU A 22 6.96 12.61 18.29
N HIS A 23 8.00 12.37 19.09
CA HIS A 23 8.53 11.02 19.26
C HIS A 23 7.47 10.13 19.93
N HIS A 24 7.14 8.99 19.33
CA HIS A 24 6.03 8.14 19.77
C HIS A 24 6.10 7.68 21.23
N ARG A 25 7.33 7.45 21.76
CA ARG A 25 7.56 6.96 23.12
C ARG A 25 7.71 8.08 24.15
N THR A 26 8.60 9.07 23.90
CA THR A 26 8.89 10.14 24.87
C THR A 26 7.86 11.26 24.86
N ARG A 27 7.08 11.37 23.78
CA ARG A 27 6.13 12.46 23.52
C ARG A 27 6.78 13.84 23.40
N GLU A 28 8.09 13.89 23.30
CA GLU A 28 8.83 15.12 23.08
C GLU A 28 8.80 15.52 21.60
N PRO A 29 8.93 16.83 21.30
CA PRO A 29 9.11 17.31 19.93
C PRO A 29 10.29 16.62 19.24
N PHE A 30 10.07 16.04 18.06
CA PHE A 30 11.09 15.29 17.34
C PHE A 30 11.48 15.94 16.01
N VAL A 31 10.48 16.29 15.20
CA VAL A 31 10.70 16.92 13.89
C VAL A 31 9.66 18.00 13.63
N GLU A 32 10.09 19.09 13.03
CA GLU A 32 9.22 20.11 12.44
C GLU A 32 9.05 19.85 10.96
N VAL A 33 7.80 19.79 10.50
CA VAL A 33 7.44 19.53 9.11
C VAL A 33 6.77 20.76 8.53
N SER A 34 7.41 21.40 7.55
CA SER A 34 6.81 22.51 6.80
C SER A 34 5.48 22.11 6.19
N GLN A 35 4.45 22.94 6.31
CA GLN A 35 3.12 22.69 5.77
C GLN A 35 2.85 23.52 4.52
N ALA A 36 2.27 22.89 3.52
CA ALA A 36 1.78 23.56 2.32
C ALA A 36 0.28 23.84 2.47
N ASN A 37 -0.11 25.11 2.42
CA ASN A 37 -1.52 25.47 2.35
C ASN A 37 -2.08 25.27 0.91
N GLY A 38 -3.40 25.21 0.79
CA GLY A 38 -4.07 25.02 -0.50
C GLY A 38 -3.76 26.10 -1.55
N GLY A 39 -3.42 27.32 -1.12
CA GLY A 39 -3.02 28.42 -2.01
C GLY A 39 -1.66 28.16 -2.67
N LEU A 40 -0.68 27.68 -1.91
CA LEU A 40 0.64 27.28 -2.40
C LEU A 40 0.51 26.12 -3.40
N ILE A 41 -0.24 25.07 -3.02
CA ILE A 41 -0.45 23.89 -3.87
C ILE A 41 -1.11 24.29 -5.20
N ARG A 42 -2.18 25.11 -5.17
CA ARG A 42 -2.84 25.61 -6.40
C ARG A 42 -1.89 26.36 -7.32
N ARG A 43 -1.05 27.23 -6.78
CA ARG A 43 -0.09 28.01 -7.55
C ARG A 43 1.00 27.16 -8.18
N ASP A 44 1.46 26.12 -7.48
CA ASP A 44 2.51 25.25 -7.95
C ASP A 44 2.00 24.21 -8.96
N LEU A 45 0.74 23.78 -8.82
CA LEU A 45 0.13 22.78 -9.70
C LEU A 45 -0.67 23.41 -10.87
N LEU A 46 -0.17 24.51 -11.42
CA LEU A 46 -0.73 25.06 -12.66
C LEU A 46 -0.45 24.09 -13.82
N PRO A 47 -1.38 23.96 -14.79
CA PRO A 47 -1.25 23.01 -15.92
C PRO A 47 0.09 23.10 -16.64
N GLU A 48 0.56 24.30 -16.95
CA GLU A 48 1.82 24.56 -17.66
C GLU A 48 3.05 24.08 -16.87
N ARG A 49 3.02 24.13 -15.54
CA ARG A 49 4.11 23.63 -14.70
C ARG A 49 4.15 22.12 -14.63
N GLN A 50 2.98 21.49 -14.54
CA GLN A 50 2.87 20.03 -14.57
C GLN A 50 3.29 19.50 -15.95
N GLU A 51 2.92 20.16 -17.03
CA GLU A 51 3.34 19.83 -18.39
C GLU A 51 4.86 19.93 -18.54
N ALA A 52 5.48 21.01 -18.10
CA ALA A 52 6.93 21.18 -18.14
C ALA A 52 7.67 20.07 -17.35
N ALA A 53 7.16 19.68 -16.18
CA ALA A 53 7.71 18.58 -15.39
C ALA A 53 7.58 17.24 -16.14
N ARG A 54 6.45 16.98 -16.79
CA ARG A 54 6.24 15.77 -17.60
C ARG A 54 7.14 15.75 -18.82
N GLU A 55 7.32 16.87 -19.50
CA GLU A 55 8.23 16.97 -20.64
C GLU A 55 9.69 16.70 -20.23
N ALA A 56 10.12 17.15 -19.06
CA ALA A 56 11.46 16.87 -18.55
C ALA A 56 11.70 15.36 -18.42
N LEU A 57 10.72 14.60 -17.90
CA LEU A 57 10.78 13.14 -17.86
C LEU A 57 10.63 12.49 -19.23
N ALA A 58 9.76 13.03 -20.09
CA ALA A 58 9.50 12.48 -21.44
C ALA A 58 10.74 12.46 -22.33
N ARG A 59 11.66 13.42 -22.14
CA ARG A 59 12.94 13.49 -22.88
C ARG A 59 13.93 12.38 -22.53
N ILE A 60 13.74 11.70 -21.39
CA ILE A 60 14.63 10.64 -20.96
C ILE A 60 14.16 9.33 -21.61
N PRO A 61 15.02 8.59 -22.34
CA PRO A 61 14.67 7.30 -22.90
C PRO A 61 14.22 6.32 -21.81
N PHE A 62 13.26 5.46 -22.14
CA PHE A 62 12.69 4.50 -21.21
C PHE A 62 13.77 3.64 -20.52
N ASP A 63 14.74 3.10 -21.27
CA ASP A 63 15.81 2.29 -20.69
C ASP A 63 16.70 3.06 -19.71
N ARG A 64 16.90 4.37 -19.93
CA ARG A 64 17.62 5.21 -18.97
C ARG A 64 16.80 5.42 -17.69
N LEU A 65 15.48 5.58 -17.78
CA LEU A 65 14.62 5.63 -16.59
C LEU A 65 14.66 4.33 -15.78
N ILE A 66 14.70 3.19 -16.45
CA ILE A 66 14.90 1.89 -15.78
C ILE A 66 16.25 1.82 -15.05
N ALA A 67 17.33 2.29 -15.70
CA ALA A 67 18.64 2.36 -15.03
C ALA A 67 18.61 3.31 -13.81
N MET A 68 17.98 4.47 -13.94
CA MET A 68 17.78 5.42 -12.83
C MET A 68 16.99 4.80 -11.67
N CYS A 69 16.01 3.93 -11.92
CA CYS A 69 15.30 3.20 -10.86
C CYS A 69 16.26 2.31 -10.06
N THR A 70 17.17 1.61 -10.72
CA THR A 70 18.18 0.76 -10.07
C THR A 70 19.18 1.61 -9.27
N GLU A 71 19.68 2.70 -9.84
CA GLU A 71 20.56 3.66 -9.17
C GLU A 71 19.88 4.29 -7.95
N ALA A 72 18.60 4.70 -8.09
CA ALA A 72 17.79 5.24 -7.00
C ALA A 72 17.58 4.21 -5.87
N ALA A 73 17.38 2.92 -6.19
CA ALA A 73 17.31 1.87 -5.19
C ALA A 73 18.59 1.79 -4.35
N ASP A 74 19.74 1.88 -4.99
CA ASP A 74 21.04 1.84 -4.29
C ASP A 74 21.26 3.10 -3.46
N HIS A 75 20.89 4.28 -3.96
CA HIS A 75 20.93 5.50 -3.19
C HIS A 75 19.95 5.48 -2.01
N PHE A 76 18.73 5.01 -2.21
CA PHE A 76 17.73 4.88 -1.15
C PHE A 76 18.21 3.98 0.00
N LEU A 77 18.89 2.87 -0.32
CA LEU A 77 19.42 1.92 0.67
C LEU A 77 20.67 2.42 1.37
N ASN A 78 21.61 3.00 0.63
CA ASN A 78 23.00 3.08 1.06
C ASN A 78 23.54 4.53 1.16
N ALA A 79 22.88 5.50 0.50
CA ALA A 79 23.44 6.85 0.46
C ALA A 79 22.95 7.71 1.62
N THR A 80 23.84 8.59 2.08
CA THR A 80 23.46 9.79 2.80
C THR A 80 22.82 10.75 1.80
N LEU A 81 21.60 11.21 2.09
CA LEU A 81 20.76 12.01 1.21
C LEU A 81 20.38 13.32 1.90
N PRO A 82 20.16 14.42 1.16
CA PRO A 82 19.73 15.69 1.72
C PRO A 82 18.38 15.57 2.46
N LEU A 83 18.29 16.26 3.61
CA LEU A 83 17.09 16.39 4.41
C LEU A 83 16.95 17.85 4.86
N GLY A 84 16.46 18.72 3.98
CA GLY A 84 16.47 20.17 4.23
C GLY A 84 17.90 20.71 4.34
N ASP A 85 18.20 21.34 5.48
CA ASP A 85 19.55 21.89 5.79
C ASP A 85 20.48 20.83 6.41
N ALA A 86 20.02 19.59 6.56
CA ALA A 86 20.77 18.48 7.13
C ALA A 86 20.87 17.32 6.12
N ASP A 87 21.65 16.32 6.50
CA ASP A 87 21.76 15.07 5.78
C ASP A 87 21.09 13.92 6.55
N GLN A 88 20.63 12.92 5.84
CA GLN A 88 20.02 11.70 6.39
C GLN A 88 20.79 10.47 5.91
N SER A 89 21.50 9.82 6.80
CA SER A 89 22.07 8.49 6.55
C SER A 89 20.97 7.40 6.51
N PRO A 90 21.26 6.20 6.04
CA PRO A 90 20.33 5.06 6.14
C PRO A 90 19.91 4.73 7.57
N ASP A 91 20.82 4.83 8.54
CA ASP A 91 20.51 4.57 9.95
C ASP A 91 19.66 5.69 10.54
N ASP A 92 19.96 6.97 10.23
CA ASP A 92 19.10 8.10 10.62
C ASP A 92 17.67 7.91 10.12
N TYR A 93 17.49 7.47 8.88
CA TYR A 93 16.17 7.20 8.33
C TYR A 93 15.42 6.12 9.14
N VAL A 94 16.10 5.01 9.49
CA VAL A 94 15.49 3.94 10.31
C VAL A 94 15.07 4.49 11.67
N LEU A 95 15.94 5.25 12.33
CA LEU A 95 15.67 5.87 13.63
C LEU A 95 14.51 6.87 13.57
N GLN A 96 14.52 7.75 12.56
CA GLN A 96 13.52 8.80 12.39
C GLN A 96 12.14 8.24 12.09
N LEU A 97 12.05 7.25 11.19
CA LEU A 97 10.78 6.60 10.88
C LEU A 97 10.25 5.84 12.10
N SER A 98 11.11 5.10 12.81
CA SER A 98 10.74 4.43 14.06
C SER A 98 10.25 5.42 15.10
N ALA A 99 10.95 6.54 15.27
CA ALA A 99 10.64 7.58 16.27
C ALA A 99 9.24 8.18 16.10
N THR A 100 8.76 8.36 14.88
CA THR A 100 7.45 8.98 14.63
C THR A 100 6.31 7.99 14.46
N THR A 101 6.57 6.76 13.98
CA THR A 101 5.54 5.75 13.69
C THR A 101 5.42 4.66 14.76
N GLY A 102 6.45 4.49 15.58
CA GLY A 102 6.58 3.37 16.51
C GLY A 102 6.98 2.05 15.84
N MET A 103 7.24 2.03 14.53
CA MET A 103 7.61 0.79 13.85
C MET A 103 8.98 0.30 14.32
N PRO A 104 9.13 -0.97 14.74
CA PRO A 104 10.43 -1.53 15.12
C PRO A 104 11.47 -1.43 13.99
N HIS A 105 12.74 -1.26 14.36
CA HIS A 105 13.83 -1.10 13.38
C HIS A 105 13.91 -2.24 12.38
N ALA A 106 13.71 -3.48 12.81
CA ALA A 106 13.68 -4.65 11.93
C ALA A 106 12.58 -4.56 10.87
N LEU A 107 11.39 -4.10 11.25
CA LEU A 107 10.29 -3.90 10.30
C LEU A 107 10.54 -2.72 9.35
N VAL A 108 11.15 -1.63 9.85
CA VAL A 108 11.56 -0.51 9.00
C VAL A 108 12.56 -0.99 7.94
N ARG A 109 13.64 -1.67 8.34
CA ARG A 109 14.64 -2.22 7.41
C ARG A 109 14.03 -3.16 6.37
N ARG A 110 13.09 -4.01 6.78
CA ARG A 110 12.39 -4.92 5.85
C ARG A 110 11.54 -4.15 4.83
N ASN A 111 10.84 -3.09 5.24
CA ASN A 111 10.09 -2.25 4.31
C ASN A 111 11.02 -1.47 3.37
N VAL A 112 12.16 -0.99 3.86
CA VAL A 112 13.22 -0.35 3.05
C VAL A 112 13.68 -1.29 1.92
N GLN A 113 13.97 -2.56 2.25
CA GLN A 113 14.36 -3.56 1.25
C GLN A 113 13.22 -3.84 0.24
N ARG A 114 11.97 -3.85 0.69
CA ARG A 114 10.81 -4.03 -0.20
C ARG A 114 10.66 -2.88 -1.18
N VAL A 115 10.77 -1.63 -0.73
CA VAL A 115 10.71 -0.43 -1.60
C VAL A 115 11.86 -0.42 -2.61
N ALA A 116 13.09 -0.71 -2.16
CA ALA A 116 14.23 -0.83 -3.06
C ALA A 116 14.07 -1.99 -4.05
N GLY A 117 13.46 -3.09 -3.62
CA GLY A 117 13.14 -4.25 -4.49
C GLY A 117 12.25 -3.85 -5.65
N VAL A 118 11.20 -3.07 -5.43
CA VAL A 118 10.34 -2.53 -6.51
C VAL A 118 11.15 -1.72 -7.51
N MET A 119 12.03 -0.85 -7.03
CA MET A 119 12.85 -0.02 -7.91
C MET A 119 13.80 -0.87 -8.76
N ARG A 120 14.40 -1.93 -8.19
CA ARG A 120 15.29 -2.85 -8.91
C ARG A 120 14.54 -3.72 -9.92
N GLU A 121 13.36 -4.19 -9.53
CA GLU A 121 12.50 -5.05 -10.35
C GLU A 121 11.57 -4.24 -11.29
N MET A 122 11.85 -2.95 -11.48
CA MET A 122 10.95 -2.04 -12.20
C MET A 122 10.56 -2.58 -13.58
N ARG A 123 11.50 -3.16 -14.33
CA ARG A 123 11.19 -3.75 -15.64
C ARG A 123 10.21 -4.93 -15.54
N THR A 124 10.34 -5.76 -14.53
CA THR A 124 9.43 -6.89 -14.27
C THR A 124 8.04 -6.37 -13.87
N VAL A 125 8.00 -5.38 -12.98
CA VAL A 125 6.75 -4.71 -12.56
C VAL A 125 6.00 -4.14 -13.77
N LEU A 126 6.69 -3.38 -14.62
CA LEU A 126 6.07 -2.76 -15.79
C LEU A 126 5.62 -3.77 -16.84
N ARG A 127 6.37 -4.86 -17.04
CA ARG A 127 5.93 -5.96 -17.91
C ARG A 127 4.65 -6.61 -17.40
N GLY A 128 4.52 -6.78 -16.09
CA GLY A 128 3.29 -7.26 -15.47
C GLY A 128 2.09 -6.34 -15.72
N LEU A 129 2.26 -5.03 -15.47
CA LEU A 129 1.21 -4.03 -15.69
C LEU A 129 0.77 -3.91 -17.15
N THR A 130 1.67 -4.11 -18.11
CA THR A 130 1.41 -3.91 -19.56
C THR A 130 1.28 -5.20 -20.34
N ARG A 131 1.35 -6.37 -19.67
CA ARG A 131 1.34 -7.69 -20.33
C ARG A 131 2.42 -7.85 -21.40
N GLY A 132 3.62 -7.31 -21.12
CA GLY A 132 4.78 -7.45 -21.98
C GLY A 132 4.84 -6.46 -23.14
N LEU A 133 4.08 -5.38 -23.09
CA LEU A 133 4.22 -4.28 -24.03
C LEU A 133 5.66 -3.74 -24.00
N ASP A 134 6.23 -3.49 -25.16
CA ASP A 134 7.49 -2.75 -25.24
C ASP A 134 7.25 -1.26 -24.89
N LEU A 135 7.74 -0.88 -23.72
CA LEU A 135 7.52 0.47 -23.18
C LEU A 135 8.37 1.55 -23.85
N SER A 136 9.25 1.22 -24.80
CA SER A 136 9.85 2.21 -25.69
C SER A 136 8.79 2.98 -26.49
N VAL A 137 7.57 2.43 -26.61
CA VAL A 137 6.41 3.15 -27.13
C VAL A 137 6.13 4.47 -26.40
N LEU A 138 6.53 4.60 -25.12
CA LEU A 138 6.39 5.84 -24.36
C LEU A 138 7.41 6.92 -24.76
N ASP A 139 8.48 6.57 -25.50
CA ASP A 139 9.46 7.52 -26.03
C ASP A 139 8.93 8.25 -27.27
N THR A 140 8.12 7.57 -28.06
CA THR A 140 7.59 8.05 -29.34
C THR A 140 6.08 8.29 -29.35
N GLY A 141 5.36 7.73 -28.38
CA GLY A 141 3.89 7.72 -28.31
C GLY A 141 3.23 6.68 -29.21
N HIS A 142 4.00 5.93 -30.01
CA HIS A 142 3.51 4.86 -30.89
C HIS A 142 4.56 3.74 -31.06
N GLY A 143 4.12 2.60 -31.53
CA GLY A 143 4.96 1.44 -31.77
C GLY A 143 4.16 0.29 -32.38
N GLU A 144 4.66 -0.92 -32.20
CA GLU A 144 4.02 -2.15 -32.65
C GLU A 144 3.93 -3.15 -31.50
N HIS A 145 2.82 -3.88 -31.46
CA HIS A 145 2.66 -5.02 -30.53
C HIS A 145 1.93 -6.14 -31.26
N ALA A 146 2.52 -7.34 -31.26
CA ALA A 146 1.98 -8.51 -31.92
C ALA A 146 1.59 -8.28 -33.40
N GLY A 147 2.41 -7.53 -34.16
CA GLY A 147 2.17 -7.21 -35.57
C GLY A 147 1.15 -6.11 -35.83
N HIS A 148 0.70 -5.41 -34.80
CA HIS A 148 -0.29 -4.33 -34.91
C HIS A 148 0.26 -3.01 -34.42
N ALA A 149 -0.01 -1.92 -35.19
CA ALA A 149 0.33 -0.57 -34.76
C ALA A 149 -0.44 -0.19 -33.48
N ILE A 150 0.26 0.40 -32.53
CA ILE A 150 -0.30 0.86 -31.26
C ILE A 150 0.14 2.29 -30.96
N SER A 151 -0.70 3.04 -30.27
CA SER A 151 -0.34 4.38 -29.75
C SER A 151 -1.01 4.62 -28.40
N PHE A 152 -0.26 5.26 -27.51
CA PHE A 152 -0.72 5.66 -26.19
C PHE A 152 -0.52 7.15 -25.99
N TYR A 153 -1.37 7.72 -25.12
CA TYR A 153 -1.24 9.10 -24.68
C TYR A 153 -1.51 9.22 -23.19
N PRO A 154 -0.84 10.15 -22.48
CA PRO A 154 -1.05 10.33 -21.06
C PRO A 154 -2.44 10.92 -20.78
N ARG A 155 -3.09 10.42 -19.74
CA ARG A 155 -4.40 10.88 -19.24
C ARG A 155 -4.26 12.01 -18.22
N THR A 156 -3.03 12.31 -17.82
CA THR A 156 -2.69 13.33 -16.82
C THR A 156 -1.30 13.89 -17.09
N GLN A 157 -0.99 15.05 -16.55
CA GLN A 157 0.36 15.62 -16.58
C GLN A 157 1.19 15.27 -15.35
N ALA A 158 0.54 14.87 -14.24
CA ALA A 158 1.18 14.40 -13.03
C ALA A 158 0.27 13.43 -12.28
N LEU A 159 0.85 12.51 -11.51
CA LEU A 159 0.13 11.65 -10.58
C LEU A 159 0.12 12.29 -9.19
N GLY A 160 -1.08 12.59 -8.68
CA GLY A 160 -1.28 12.97 -7.28
C GLY A 160 -1.30 11.76 -6.38
N VAL A 161 -0.61 11.80 -5.24
CA VAL A 161 -0.61 10.69 -4.29
C VAL A 161 -0.81 11.22 -2.87
N VAL A 162 -1.93 10.86 -2.27
CA VAL A 162 -2.22 11.14 -0.85
C VAL A 162 -1.92 9.90 -0.05
N LEU A 163 -0.87 9.95 0.77
CA LEU A 163 -0.25 8.82 1.43
C LEU A 163 -0.71 8.66 2.88
N PRO A 164 -0.79 7.41 3.38
CA PRO A 164 -1.09 7.10 4.77
C PRO A 164 0.18 7.11 5.64
N SER A 165 0.00 6.89 6.95
CA SER A 165 1.11 6.77 7.91
C SER A 165 1.34 5.34 8.41
N ASN A 166 0.60 4.34 7.91
CA ASN A 166 0.55 3.01 8.52
C ASN A 166 1.73 2.11 8.14
N SER A 167 2.20 2.16 6.90
CA SER A 167 3.27 1.28 6.42
C SER A 167 4.03 1.89 5.24
N PRO A 168 5.39 1.89 5.26
CA PRO A 168 6.18 2.31 4.10
C PRO A 168 5.99 1.44 2.86
N GLY A 169 5.46 0.23 2.98
CA GLY A 169 5.23 -0.68 1.86
C GLY A 169 4.35 -0.11 0.76
N VAL A 170 3.44 0.82 1.07
CA VAL A 170 2.54 1.48 0.12
C VAL A 170 3.28 2.30 -0.95
N HIS A 171 4.50 2.74 -0.65
CA HIS A 171 5.29 3.53 -1.61
C HIS A 171 5.66 2.72 -2.87
N SER A 172 5.64 1.39 -2.79
CA SER A 172 5.87 0.51 -3.94
C SER A 172 4.82 0.66 -5.04
N LEU A 173 3.63 1.18 -4.74
CA LEU A 173 2.51 1.25 -5.68
C LEU A 173 2.61 2.43 -6.65
N TRP A 174 3.16 3.55 -6.23
CA TRP A 174 3.25 4.78 -7.05
C TRP A 174 4.65 5.02 -7.65
N VAL A 175 5.71 4.44 -7.10
CA VAL A 175 7.09 4.59 -7.62
C VAL A 175 7.19 4.25 -9.11
N PRO A 176 6.48 3.24 -9.65
CA PRO A 176 6.55 2.93 -11.08
C PRO A 176 6.10 4.08 -12.01
N ALA A 177 5.39 5.09 -11.50
CA ALA A 177 4.99 6.25 -12.30
C ALA A 177 6.19 6.99 -12.89
N ILE A 178 7.34 7.05 -12.21
CA ILE A 178 8.55 7.71 -12.72
C ILE A 178 9.04 7.01 -13.99
N ALA A 179 9.13 5.68 -13.98
CA ALA A 179 9.53 4.91 -15.17
C ALA A 179 8.46 4.97 -16.28
N LEU A 180 7.20 5.25 -15.93
CA LEU A 180 6.11 5.55 -16.84
C LEU A 180 6.09 7.04 -17.27
N LYS A 181 7.18 7.79 -17.07
CA LYS A 181 7.32 9.21 -17.46
C LYS A 181 6.27 10.14 -16.85
N MET A 182 5.85 9.84 -15.62
CA MET A 182 4.82 10.61 -14.93
C MET A 182 5.39 11.28 -13.67
N PRO A 183 5.40 12.64 -13.60
CA PRO A 183 5.79 13.36 -12.39
C PRO A 183 4.87 13.05 -11.22
N LEU A 184 5.41 13.18 -10.02
CA LEU A 184 4.75 12.86 -8.76
C LEU A 184 4.44 14.11 -7.94
N VAL A 185 3.22 14.17 -7.45
CA VAL A 185 2.77 15.16 -6.46
C VAL A 185 2.39 14.41 -5.19
N LEU A 186 3.27 14.42 -4.21
CA LEU A 186 3.19 13.60 -3.02
C LEU A 186 2.69 14.39 -1.82
N LYS A 187 1.58 13.96 -1.20
CA LYS A 187 1.15 14.44 0.12
C LYS A 187 1.40 13.30 1.12
N PRO A 188 2.41 13.42 2.00
CA PRO A 188 2.76 12.35 2.94
C PRO A 188 1.75 12.17 4.05
N GLY A 189 1.78 11.03 4.71
CA GLY A 189 1.14 10.81 6.00
C GLY A 189 1.77 11.66 7.10
N SER A 190 0.97 12.09 8.08
CA SER A 190 1.45 13.01 9.13
C SER A 190 2.53 12.41 10.04
N ALA A 191 2.46 11.12 10.33
CA ALA A 191 3.47 10.43 11.16
C ALA A 191 4.57 9.75 10.31
N GLU A 192 4.40 9.67 8.99
CA GLU A 192 5.36 9.05 8.06
C GLU A 192 5.69 10.02 6.90
N PRO A 193 6.38 11.13 7.16
CA PRO A 193 6.80 12.05 6.10
C PRO A 193 8.12 11.64 5.44
N TRP A 194 8.84 10.68 5.98
CA TRP A 194 10.24 10.39 5.66
C TRP A 194 10.44 9.64 4.35
N THR A 195 9.68 8.55 4.15
CA THR A 195 9.90 7.64 3.01
C THR A 195 9.69 8.32 1.67
N PRO A 196 8.57 9.04 1.40
CA PRO A 196 8.38 9.67 0.10
C PRO A 196 9.41 10.78 -0.17
N PHE A 197 9.86 11.49 0.87
CA PHE A 197 10.92 12.49 0.75
C PHE A 197 12.25 11.83 0.36
N ARG A 198 12.66 10.77 1.09
CA ARG A 198 13.90 10.04 0.81
C ARG A 198 13.89 9.38 -0.57
N ILE A 199 12.75 8.85 -1.03
CA ILE A 199 12.59 8.30 -2.40
C ILE A 199 12.85 9.40 -3.43
N ALA A 200 12.25 10.59 -3.29
CA ALA A 200 12.46 11.71 -4.19
C ALA A 200 13.95 12.10 -4.26
N GLN A 201 14.61 12.23 -3.09
CA GLN A 201 16.05 12.54 -3.03
C GLN A 201 16.91 11.46 -3.70
N ALA A 202 16.57 10.18 -3.54
CA ALA A 202 17.28 9.08 -4.15
C ALA A 202 17.19 9.13 -5.70
N PHE A 203 16.00 9.41 -6.25
CA PHE A 203 15.82 9.57 -7.69
C PHE A 203 16.52 10.81 -8.23
N MET A 204 16.47 11.95 -7.53
CA MET A 204 17.20 13.16 -7.94
C MET A 204 18.71 12.90 -7.94
N LYS A 205 19.24 12.19 -6.97
CA LYS A 205 20.65 11.76 -6.92
C LYS A 205 21.03 10.82 -8.07
N ALA A 206 20.09 9.99 -8.55
CA ALA A 206 20.27 9.14 -9.74
C ALA A 206 20.17 9.91 -11.07
N GLY A 207 19.97 11.24 -11.01
CA GLY A 207 19.89 12.11 -12.19
C GLY A 207 18.48 12.30 -12.76
N CYS A 208 17.45 11.88 -12.02
CA CYS A 208 16.07 12.19 -12.40
C CYS A 208 15.82 13.71 -12.24
N PRO A 209 15.12 14.36 -13.19
CA PRO A 209 14.84 15.79 -13.13
C PRO A 209 14.15 16.17 -11.82
N PRO A 210 14.64 17.17 -11.08
CA PRO A 210 14.01 17.60 -9.83
C PRO A 210 12.53 17.96 -9.98
N GLU A 211 12.17 18.54 -11.13
CA GLU A 211 10.80 18.95 -11.46
C GLU A 211 9.80 17.79 -11.43
N ALA A 212 10.28 16.56 -11.55
CA ALA A 212 9.45 15.36 -11.46
C ALA A 212 8.88 15.10 -10.04
N PHE A 213 9.37 15.82 -9.02
CA PHE A 213 8.98 15.59 -7.64
C PHE A 213 8.45 16.87 -6.98
N SER A 214 7.18 16.82 -6.59
CA SER A 214 6.58 17.79 -5.67
C SER A 214 6.16 17.06 -4.40
N TYR A 215 6.51 17.61 -3.23
CA TYR A 215 6.22 17.01 -1.94
C TYR A 215 5.62 18.06 -1.02
N TYR A 216 4.35 17.85 -0.67
CA TYR A 216 3.52 18.81 0.08
C TYR A 216 2.94 18.18 1.35
N PRO A 217 3.66 18.18 2.49
CA PRO A 217 3.00 17.95 3.76
C PRO A 217 1.88 18.98 3.94
N ALA A 218 0.69 18.52 4.22
CA ALA A 218 -0.49 19.37 4.26
C ALA A 218 -1.60 18.72 5.11
N ASP A 219 -2.57 19.49 5.49
CA ASP A 219 -3.83 19.06 6.10
C ASP A 219 -4.77 18.38 5.08
N HIS A 220 -6.01 18.08 5.51
CA HIS A 220 -7.02 17.50 4.63
C HIS A 220 -7.43 18.44 3.48
N ALA A 221 -7.43 19.75 3.70
CA ALA A 221 -7.76 20.71 2.65
C ALA A 221 -6.68 20.72 1.55
N GLY A 222 -5.40 20.67 1.96
CA GLY A 222 -4.26 20.54 1.04
C GLY A 222 -4.25 19.19 0.30
N ALA A 223 -4.61 18.09 0.95
CA ALA A 223 -4.81 16.80 0.29
C ALA A 223 -5.89 16.90 -0.81
N GLY A 224 -7.02 17.54 -0.50
CA GLY A 224 -8.08 17.79 -1.49
C GLY A 224 -7.61 18.64 -2.67
N GLU A 225 -6.68 19.60 -2.47
CA GLU A 225 -6.12 20.36 -3.60
C GLU A 225 -5.24 19.48 -4.50
N VAL A 226 -4.42 18.58 -3.94
CA VAL A 226 -3.65 17.62 -4.72
C VAL A 226 -4.58 16.79 -5.62
N LEU A 227 -5.63 16.18 -5.04
CA LEU A 227 -6.58 15.35 -5.78
C LEU A 227 -7.36 16.11 -6.86
N ARG A 228 -7.70 17.37 -6.61
CA ARG A 228 -8.43 18.21 -7.60
C ARG A 228 -7.55 18.71 -8.74
N ARG A 229 -6.24 18.93 -8.48
CA ARG A 229 -5.32 19.57 -9.43
C ARG A 229 -4.55 18.61 -10.29
N THR A 230 -4.52 17.33 -9.95
CA THR A 230 -3.93 16.29 -10.78
C THR A 230 -5.01 15.55 -11.56
N GLY A 231 -4.73 15.22 -12.83
CA GLY A 231 -5.71 14.55 -13.71
C GLY A 231 -5.91 13.07 -13.35
N ARG A 232 -4.96 12.48 -12.62
CA ARG A 232 -5.04 11.14 -12.02
C ARG A 232 -4.40 11.17 -10.65
N SER A 233 -4.98 10.43 -9.71
CA SER A 233 -4.51 10.39 -8.33
C SER A 233 -4.70 9.01 -7.70
N MET A 234 -3.90 8.72 -6.69
CA MET A 234 -4.06 7.61 -5.77
C MET A 234 -4.33 8.17 -4.37
N PHE A 235 -5.36 7.70 -3.71
CA PHE A 235 -5.73 8.15 -2.37
C PHE A 235 -5.79 6.98 -1.41
N PHE A 236 -4.89 6.98 -0.44
CA PHE A 236 -4.81 5.99 0.63
C PHE A 236 -5.46 6.54 1.90
N GLY A 237 -6.47 5.85 2.41
CA GLY A 237 -7.17 6.31 3.61
C GLY A 237 -8.18 5.30 4.14
N ASP A 238 -8.77 5.60 5.30
CA ASP A 238 -9.89 4.82 5.82
C ASP A 238 -11.20 5.16 5.07
N VAL A 239 -12.26 4.40 5.34
CA VAL A 239 -13.57 4.56 4.69
C VAL A 239 -14.08 6.00 4.81
N SER A 240 -13.86 6.66 5.95
CA SER A 240 -14.36 8.04 6.18
C SER A 240 -13.60 9.08 5.36
N ALA A 241 -12.32 8.85 5.12
CA ALA A 241 -11.47 9.75 4.35
C ALA A 241 -11.73 9.63 2.84
N VAL A 242 -11.88 8.40 2.33
CA VAL A 242 -12.03 8.14 0.89
C VAL A 242 -13.45 8.34 0.38
N GLY A 243 -14.49 8.22 1.23
CA GLY A 243 -15.90 8.23 0.84
C GLY A 243 -16.33 9.45 0.04
N GLY A 244 -15.72 10.62 0.27
CA GLY A 244 -15.99 11.83 -0.51
C GLY A 244 -15.47 11.83 -1.96
N TRP A 245 -14.71 10.80 -2.34
CA TRP A 245 -14.12 10.65 -3.67
C TRP A 245 -14.61 9.41 -4.41
N GLU A 246 -15.54 8.66 -3.81
CA GLU A 246 -16.16 7.51 -4.46
C GLU A 246 -16.85 7.93 -5.76
N GLY A 247 -16.62 7.16 -6.82
CA GLY A 247 -17.17 7.42 -8.15
C GLY A 247 -16.42 8.47 -8.97
N ASP A 248 -15.38 9.14 -8.45
CA ASP A 248 -14.52 9.99 -9.29
C ASP A 248 -13.49 9.10 -10.05
N PRO A 249 -13.62 8.95 -11.39
CA PRO A 249 -12.76 8.06 -12.17
C PRO A 249 -11.32 8.55 -12.27
N ARG A 250 -11.00 9.74 -11.76
CA ARG A 250 -9.64 10.28 -11.71
C ARG A 250 -8.89 9.80 -10.48
N VAL A 251 -9.60 9.33 -9.45
CA VAL A 251 -9.02 8.98 -8.15
C VAL A 251 -9.14 7.47 -7.93
N GLU A 252 -8.00 6.79 -7.86
CA GLU A 252 -7.91 5.40 -7.45
C GLU A 252 -7.89 5.36 -5.92
N LEU A 253 -8.90 4.73 -5.32
CA LEU A 253 -9.09 4.69 -3.88
C LEU A 253 -8.47 3.42 -3.30
N HIS A 254 -7.57 3.58 -2.34
CA HIS A 254 -6.91 2.52 -1.58
C HIS A 254 -7.38 2.56 -0.13
N GLY A 255 -8.51 1.92 0.11
CA GLY A 255 -9.16 1.80 1.42
C GLY A 255 -8.72 0.56 2.21
N PRO A 256 -9.53 0.14 3.21
CA PRO A 256 -9.35 -1.15 3.88
C PRO A 256 -9.44 -2.30 2.88
N GLY A 257 -8.50 -3.25 2.99
CA GLY A 257 -8.41 -4.37 2.06
C GLY A 257 -9.41 -5.49 2.34
N TYR A 258 -9.85 -5.61 3.60
CA TYR A 258 -10.69 -6.73 4.06
C TYR A 258 -10.16 -8.09 3.59
N THR A 259 -8.83 -8.23 3.57
CA THR A 259 -8.10 -9.40 3.06
C THR A 259 -8.46 -10.65 3.83
N LYS A 260 -8.62 -11.79 3.14
CA LYS A 260 -9.14 -13.02 3.71
C LYS A 260 -8.36 -14.25 3.30
N ILE A 261 -8.43 -15.25 4.15
CA ILE A 261 -8.04 -16.63 3.87
C ILE A 261 -9.32 -17.45 3.80
N LEU A 262 -9.51 -18.18 2.71
CA LEU A 262 -10.60 -19.12 2.51
C LEU A 262 -10.05 -20.54 2.55
N ILE A 263 -10.58 -21.38 3.44
CA ILE A 263 -10.19 -22.79 3.56
C ILE A 263 -11.27 -23.63 2.87
N GLY A 264 -10.90 -24.31 1.79
CA GLY A 264 -11.81 -25.20 1.07
C GLY A 264 -12.08 -26.48 1.88
N ASP A 265 -13.25 -27.07 1.65
CA ASP A 265 -13.71 -28.29 2.36
C ASP A 265 -12.76 -29.48 2.12
N ASP A 266 -12.08 -29.50 0.97
CA ASP A 266 -11.10 -30.53 0.61
C ASP A 266 -9.85 -30.58 1.51
N LEU A 267 -9.54 -29.48 2.24
CA LEU A 267 -8.46 -29.45 3.22
C LEU A 267 -8.91 -29.77 4.65
N LEU A 268 -10.20 -29.89 4.88
CA LEU A 268 -10.74 -30.23 6.20
C LEU A 268 -10.64 -31.71 6.51
N GLU A 269 -10.67 -32.55 5.48
CA GLU A 269 -10.41 -33.99 5.57
C GLU A 269 -8.97 -34.23 6.06
N ASP A 270 -8.79 -35.18 6.98
CA ASP A 270 -7.51 -35.56 7.58
C ASP A 270 -6.75 -34.38 8.21
N SER A 271 -7.46 -33.31 8.60
CA SER A 271 -6.86 -32.09 9.23
C SER A 271 -5.72 -31.45 8.45
N ARG A 272 -5.71 -31.52 7.13
CA ARG A 272 -4.63 -30.97 6.27
C ARG A 272 -4.43 -29.46 6.41
N TRP A 273 -5.47 -28.74 6.84
CA TRP A 273 -5.39 -27.31 7.13
C TRP A 273 -4.41 -26.97 8.25
N GLU A 274 -4.13 -27.92 9.18
CA GLU A 274 -3.21 -27.69 10.30
C GLU A 274 -1.79 -27.34 9.85
N ALA A 275 -1.35 -27.87 8.72
CA ALA A 275 -0.06 -27.53 8.12
C ALA A 275 0.04 -26.06 7.69
N HIS A 276 -1.07 -25.33 7.65
CA HIS A 276 -1.13 -23.92 7.20
C HIS A 276 -1.36 -22.92 8.35
N VAL A 277 -1.33 -23.35 9.62
CA VAL A 277 -1.53 -22.48 10.79
C VAL A 277 -0.49 -21.35 10.83
N ASP A 278 0.78 -21.67 10.60
CA ASP A 278 1.85 -20.65 10.55
C ASP A 278 1.65 -19.66 9.41
N LEU A 279 1.20 -20.11 8.25
CA LEU A 279 0.86 -19.24 7.11
C LEU A 279 -0.29 -18.29 7.45
N MET A 280 -1.35 -18.81 8.10
CA MET A 280 -2.50 -17.99 8.52
C MET A 280 -2.07 -16.95 9.55
N ALA A 281 -1.33 -17.35 10.58
CA ALA A 281 -0.81 -16.42 11.59
C ALA A 281 0.15 -15.37 11.00
N ALA A 282 1.03 -15.76 10.09
CA ALA A 282 1.93 -14.84 9.38
C ALA A 282 1.15 -13.86 8.49
N SER A 283 0.13 -14.32 7.78
CA SER A 283 -0.73 -13.45 6.96
C SER A 283 -1.45 -12.39 7.79
N ILE A 284 -1.81 -12.70 9.05
CA ILE A 284 -2.44 -11.74 9.98
C ILE A 284 -1.42 -10.78 10.58
N ALA A 285 -0.27 -11.30 11.03
CA ALA A 285 0.64 -10.55 11.91
C ALA A 285 1.84 -9.90 11.21
N ASP A 286 2.13 -10.23 9.94
CA ASP A 286 3.26 -9.64 9.23
C ASP A 286 3.18 -8.11 9.22
N ASN A 287 4.35 -7.46 9.27
CA ASN A 287 4.48 -6.00 9.33
C ASN A 287 3.65 -5.35 10.47
N GLY A 288 3.44 -6.09 11.57
CA GLY A 288 2.64 -5.63 12.71
C GLY A 288 1.14 -5.51 12.41
N GLY A 289 0.63 -6.21 11.39
CA GLY A 289 -0.77 -6.15 10.97
C GLY A 289 -1.18 -4.81 10.37
N ARG A 290 -0.23 -3.99 9.88
CA ARG A 290 -0.48 -2.61 9.44
C ARG A 290 -0.67 -2.44 7.93
N SER A 291 -0.80 -3.51 7.19
CA SER A 291 -0.98 -3.47 5.74
C SER A 291 -2.36 -3.96 5.34
N CYS A 292 -2.98 -3.35 4.32
CA CYS A 292 -4.26 -3.78 3.75
C CYS A 292 -4.23 -5.21 3.20
N VAL A 293 -3.04 -5.76 2.95
CA VAL A 293 -2.85 -7.16 2.55
C VAL A 293 -2.76 -8.13 3.73
N ASN A 294 -2.77 -7.66 4.99
CA ASN A 294 -2.87 -8.56 6.13
C ASN A 294 -4.27 -9.18 6.19
N ALA A 295 -4.32 -10.49 6.45
CA ALA A 295 -5.60 -11.17 6.58
C ALA A 295 -6.38 -10.65 7.80
N SER A 296 -7.58 -10.12 7.55
CA SER A 296 -8.53 -9.69 8.59
C SER A 296 -9.66 -10.71 8.81
N GLY A 297 -9.68 -11.81 8.02
CA GLY A 297 -10.65 -12.87 8.17
C GLY A 297 -10.15 -14.23 7.68
N ILE A 298 -10.57 -15.30 8.39
CA ILE A 298 -10.40 -16.70 7.98
C ILE A 298 -11.81 -17.28 7.83
N TRP A 299 -12.13 -17.70 6.62
CA TRP A 299 -13.43 -18.26 6.28
C TRP A 299 -13.30 -19.77 6.07
N VAL A 300 -14.07 -20.55 6.82
CA VAL A 300 -13.95 -22.01 6.87
C VAL A 300 -15.28 -22.65 7.20
N ALA A 301 -15.52 -23.90 6.78
CA ALA A 301 -16.75 -24.61 7.11
C ALA A 301 -17.00 -24.62 8.62
N ALA A 302 -18.28 -24.46 9.01
CA ALA A 302 -18.71 -24.31 10.39
C ALA A 302 -18.24 -25.47 11.31
N SER A 303 -18.14 -26.68 10.77
CA SER A 303 -17.66 -27.87 11.50
C SER A 303 -16.21 -27.78 11.99
N HIS A 304 -15.40 -26.88 11.41
CA HIS A 304 -13.97 -26.72 11.73
C HIS A 304 -13.60 -25.35 12.28
N ALA A 305 -14.52 -24.39 12.28
CA ALA A 305 -14.24 -23.00 12.63
C ALA A 305 -13.63 -22.86 14.02
N GLU A 306 -14.10 -23.59 15.02
CA GLU A 306 -13.57 -23.55 16.39
C GLU A 306 -12.14 -24.11 16.47
N ARG A 307 -11.86 -25.24 15.83
CA ARG A 307 -10.52 -25.86 15.83
C ARG A 307 -9.51 -24.97 15.11
N VAL A 308 -9.88 -24.38 13.98
CA VAL A 308 -9.03 -23.43 13.23
C VAL A 308 -8.79 -22.18 14.07
N ALA A 309 -9.83 -21.64 14.71
CA ALA A 309 -9.70 -20.47 15.56
C ALA A 309 -8.78 -20.72 16.75
N ASP A 310 -8.90 -21.86 17.40
CA ASP A 310 -8.06 -22.24 18.55
C ASP A 310 -6.58 -22.37 18.16
N ALA A 311 -6.29 -23.12 17.09
CA ALA A 311 -4.92 -23.34 16.61
C ALA A 311 -4.23 -22.03 16.17
N VAL A 312 -4.94 -21.16 15.42
CA VAL A 312 -4.39 -19.87 14.96
C VAL A 312 -4.23 -18.92 16.16
N ALA A 313 -5.19 -18.91 17.10
CA ALA A 313 -5.10 -18.09 18.31
C ALA A 313 -3.89 -18.48 19.18
N ALA A 314 -3.66 -19.77 19.37
CA ALA A 314 -2.48 -20.28 20.11
C ALA A 314 -1.18 -19.76 19.47
N ARG A 315 -1.09 -19.78 18.15
CA ARG A 315 0.08 -19.29 17.40
C ARG A 315 0.24 -17.77 17.52
N LEU A 316 -0.83 -17.01 17.37
CA LEU A 316 -0.82 -15.54 17.47
C LEU A 316 -0.49 -15.06 18.89
N ALA A 317 -0.94 -15.77 19.93
CA ALA A 317 -0.68 -15.42 21.33
C ALA A 317 0.82 -15.45 21.71
N THR A 318 1.66 -16.11 20.92
CA THR A 318 3.13 -16.13 21.13
C THR A 318 3.83 -14.84 20.72
N ILE A 319 3.12 -13.95 20.00
CA ILE A 319 3.68 -12.69 19.49
C ILE A 319 3.47 -11.61 20.57
N LEU A 320 4.56 -11.19 21.18
CA LEU A 320 4.56 -10.25 22.31
C LEU A 320 5.26 -8.93 21.95
N PRO A 321 4.92 -7.82 22.65
CA PRO A 321 5.67 -6.58 22.57
C PRO A 321 7.16 -6.78 22.87
N ARG A 322 8.03 -6.11 22.13
CA ARG A 322 9.48 -6.13 22.30
C ARG A 322 10.05 -4.73 22.11
N ALA A 323 11.27 -4.51 22.60
CA ALA A 323 11.99 -3.26 22.35
C ALA A 323 12.11 -2.98 20.84
N ALA A 324 12.00 -1.72 20.46
CA ALA A 324 12.06 -1.32 19.04
C ALA A 324 13.37 -1.75 18.34
N THR A 325 14.45 -1.98 19.11
CA THR A 325 15.75 -2.43 18.64
C THR A 325 15.92 -3.95 18.63
N ASP A 326 14.99 -4.73 19.18
CA ASP A 326 15.03 -6.20 19.12
C ASP A 326 14.73 -6.65 17.67
N GLU A 327 15.66 -7.38 17.06
CA GLU A 327 15.50 -7.89 15.69
C GLU A 327 14.31 -8.85 15.52
N ARG A 328 13.78 -9.37 16.61
CA ARG A 328 12.58 -10.22 16.64
C ARG A 328 11.29 -9.43 16.87
N ALA A 329 11.36 -8.10 16.99
CA ALA A 329 10.18 -7.26 17.17
C ALA A 329 9.31 -7.26 15.92
N THR A 330 8.06 -7.75 16.06
CA THR A 330 7.08 -7.86 14.99
C THR A 330 5.81 -7.04 15.25
N LEU A 331 5.64 -6.53 16.48
CA LEU A 331 4.56 -5.62 16.83
C LEU A 331 5.07 -4.18 16.90
N ALA A 332 4.24 -3.25 16.44
CA ALA A 332 4.50 -1.84 16.58
C ALA A 332 3.50 -1.21 17.56
N PRO A 333 3.97 -0.36 18.50
CA PRO A 333 3.07 0.40 19.36
C PRO A 333 2.31 1.45 18.54
N PHE A 334 1.23 1.96 19.12
CA PHE A 334 0.53 3.10 18.54
C PHE A 334 1.23 4.41 18.94
N ALA A 335 1.50 5.25 17.96
CA ALA A 335 2.11 6.56 18.19
C ALA A 335 1.19 7.47 19.04
N ASP A 336 -0.13 7.34 18.91
CA ASP A 336 -1.12 7.90 19.83
C ASP A 336 -1.83 6.78 20.60
N PRO A 337 -1.60 6.65 21.91
CA PRO A 337 -2.25 5.62 22.75
C PRO A 337 -3.77 5.60 22.65
N ARG A 338 -4.41 6.77 22.48
CA ARG A 338 -5.87 6.89 22.36
C ARG A 338 -6.43 6.12 21.15
N VAL A 339 -5.61 5.92 20.11
CA VAL A 339 -6.01 5.10 18.95
C VAL A 339 -6.13 3.63 19.36
N ALA A 340 -5.15 3.11 20.10
CA ALA A 340 -5.18 1.74 20.60
C ALA A 340 -6.38 1.50 21.55
N GLU A 341 -6.60 2.43 22.48
CA GLU A 341 -7.73 2.40 23.42
C GLU A 341 -9.07 2.39 22.68
N ARG A 342 -9.25 3.27 21.68
CA ARG A 342 -10.46 3.33 20.86
C ARG A 342 -10.71 2.03 20.08
N ILE A 343 -9.66 1.46 19.47
CA ILE A 343 -9.76 0.19 18.74
C ILE A 343 -10.14 -0.93 19.72
N SER A 344 -9.49 -1.00 20.89
CA SER A 344 -9.83 -1.99 21.92
C SER A 344 -11.29 -1.87 22.35
N ALA A 345 -11.77 -0.65 22.62
CA ALA A 345 -13.16 -0.40 22.97
C ALA A 345 -14.16 -0.78 21.86
N GLN A 346 -13.80 -0.57 20.60
CA GLN A 346 -14.64 -1.03 19.46
C GLN A 346 -14.76 -2.56 19.42
N ILE A 347 -13.65 -3.27 19.66
CA ILE A 347 -13.66 -4.74 19.73
C ILE A 347 -14.49 -5.20 20.94
N ASP A 348 -14.32 -4.58 22.12
CA ASP A 348 -15.11 -4.90 23.32
C ASP A 348 -16.60 -4.68 23.09
N SER A 349 -16.98 -3.56 22.46
CA SER A 349 -18.36 -3.29 22.07
C SER A 349 -18.93 -4.35 21.12
N GLY A 350 -18.13 -4.78 20.14
CA GLY A 350 -18.53 -5.87 19.24
C GLY A 350 -18.69 -7.21 19.95
N LEU A 351 -17.83 -7.52 20.94
CA LEU A 351 -17.92 -8.74 21.75
C LEU A 351 -19.13 -8.76 22.71
N GLN A 352 -19.75 -7.62 23.00
CA GLN A 352 -21.03 -7.56 23.73
C GLN A 352 -22.21 -8.02 22.86
N THR A 353 -22.08 -7.98 21.54
CA THR A 353 -23.05 -8.58 20.62
C THR A 353 -22.93 -10.10 20.71
N PRO A 354 -24.02 -10.84 20.99
CA PRO A 354 -23.98 -12.30 21.03
C PRO A 354 -23.44 -12.90 19.73
N GLY A 355 -22.71 -14.02 19.83
CA GLY A 355 -22.21 -14.73 18.66
C GLY A 355 -20.74 -14.48 18.34
N ALA A 356 -19.97 -13.82 19.23
CA ALA A 356 -18.52 -13.72 19.07
C ALA A 356 -17.78 -13.93 20.39
N ARG A 357 -16.55 -14.46 20.28
CA ARG A 357 -15.63 -14.59 21.42
C ARG A 357 -14.19 -14.39 21.00
N GLU A 358 -13.38 -13.76 21.85
CA GLU A 358 -11.95 -13.59 21.62
C GLU A 358 -11.20 -14.89 21.97
N MET A 359 -10.64 -15.53 20.96
CA MET A 359 -9.93 -16.80 21.11
C MET A 359 -8.51 -16.63 21.66
N THR A 360 -7.82 -15.55 21.25
CA THR A 360 -6.46 -15.27 21.72
C THR A 360 -6.35 -14.96 23.20
N LEU A 361 -7.41 -14.46 23.85
CA LEU A 361 -7.41 -14.14 25.28
C LEU A 361 -7.12 -15.37 26.14
N HIS A 362 -7.69 -16.53 25.78
CA HIS A 362 -7.47 -17.79 26.49
C HIS A 362 -5.99 -18.22 26.47
N HIS A 363 -5.36 -18.13 25.32
CA HIS A 363 -3.95 -18.54 25.15
C HIS A 363 -2.97 -17.51 25.69
N ARG A 364 -3.29 -16.24 25.61
CA ARG A 364 -2.43 -15.14 26.07
C ARG A 364 -2.50 -14.92 27.58
N GLY A 365 -3.67 -15.13 28.19
CA GLY A 365 -3.92 -14.93 29.63
C GLY A 365 -3.91 -13.48 30.10
N THR A 366 -3.77 -12.50 29.21
CA THR A 366 -3.71 -11.06 29.49
C THR A 366 -4.60 -10.27 28.52
N PRO A 367 -5.07 -9.06 28.88
CA PRO A 367 -5.82 -8.20 27.98
C PRO A 367 -5.03 -7.89 26.69
N ARG A 368 -5.75 -7.61 25.59
CA ARG A 368 -5.11 -7.21 24.31
C ARG A 368 -4.39 -5.88 24.38
N LEU A 369 -4.91 -4.92 25.16
CA LEU A 369 -4.26 -3.65 25.40
C LEU A 369 -3.13 -3.85 26.41
N ALA A 370 -1.90 -3.58 26.00
CA ALA A 370 -0.70 -3.83 26.78
C ALA A 370 0.22 -2.60 26.76
N ALA A 371 0.87 -2.36 27.90
CA ALA A 371 1.94 -1.37 28.01
C ALA A 371 3.30 -2.07 28.05
N PHE A 372 4.26 -1.58 27.28
CA PHE A 372 5.64 -2.06 27.30
C PHE A 372 6.60 -0.89 26.99
N GLU A 373 7.62 -0.67 27.83
CA GLU A 373 8.59 0.42 27.73
C GLU A 373 7.96 1.81 27.53
N GLY A 374 6.85 2.11 28.22
CA GLY A 374 6.14 3.38 28.08
C GLY A 374 5.30 3.55 26.81
N CYS A 375 5.22 2.52 25.98
CA CYS A 375 4.41 2.50 24.77
C CYS A 375 3.15 1.67 24.94
N THR A 376 2.10 1.98 24.17
CA THR A 376 0.82 1.24 24.17
C THR A 376 0.73 0.38 22.92
N TYR A 377 0.45 -0.91 23.15
CA TYR A 377 0.32 -1.93 22.12
C TYR A 377 -1.08 -2.53 22.12
N LEU A 378 -1.52 -2.98 20.96
CA LEU A 378 -2.56 -4.00 20.83
C LEU A 378 -1.89 -5.33 20.46
N GLN A 379 -2.03 -6.32 21.34
CA GLN A 379 -1.53 -7.67 21.09
C GLN A 379 -2.43 -8.38 20.08
N PRO A 380 -1.90 -9.35 19.30
CA PRO A 380 -2.68 -10.05 18.29
C PRO A 380 -4.01 -10.57 18.84
N THR A 381 -5.08 -10.32 18.09
CA THR A 381 -6.44 -10.62 18.51
C THR A 381 -7.17 -11.41 17.44
N LEU A 382 -7.61 -12.61 17.77
CA LEU A 382 -8.44 -13.46 16.94
C LEU A 382 -9.80 -13.63 17.58
N VAL A 383 -10.86 -13.35 16.82
CA VAL A 383 -12.25 -13.48 17.26
C VAL A 383 -12.90 -14.60 16.46
N LEU A 384 -13.57 -15.54 17.13
CA LEU A 384 -14.47 -16.48 16.48
C LEU A 384 -15.87 -15.87 16.46
N CYS A 385 -16.46 -15.71 15.30
CA CYS A 385 -17.85 -15.27 15.10
C CYS A 385 -18.76 -16.47 14.85
N ASP A 386 -20.06 -16.31 14.99
CA ASP A 386 -21.07 -17.33 14.66
C ASP A 386 -21.54 -17.24 13.19
N GLY A 387 -21.20 -16.16 12.50
CA GLY A 387 -21.52 -15.98 11.08
C GLY A 387 -20.99 -14.68 10.49
N PRO A 388 -21.20 -14.47 9.19
CA PRO A 388 -20.70 -13.31 8.46
C PRO A 388 -21.38 -11.99 8.85
N ASP A 389 -22.56 -12.04 9.43
CA ASP A 389 -23.36 -10.85 9.79
C ASP A 389 -22.95 -10.24 11.12
N HIS A 390 -22.10 -10.93 11.89
CA HIS A 390 -21.62 -10.40 13.17
C HIS A 390 -20.78 -9.12 12.94
N PRO A 391 -20.94 -8.06 13.75
CA PRO A 391 -20.23 -6.78 13.58
C PRO A 391 -18.69 -6.89 13.50
N LEU A 392 -18.09 -7.92 14.10
CA LEU A 392 -16.64 -8.17 14.07
C LEU A 392 -16.19 -9.07 12.91
N ALA A 393 -17.09 -9.73 12.19
CA ALA A 393 -16.75 -10.71 11.15
C ALA A 393 -16.03 -10.07 9.95
N ASN A 394 -16.39 -8.84 9.60
CA ASN A 394 -15.89 -8.13 8.42
C ASN A 394 -15.28 -6.78 8.84
N ARG A 395 -14.29 -6.83 9.74
CA ARG A 395 -13.57 -5.66 10.23
C ARG A 395 -12.08 -5.78 9.91
N GLU A 396 -11.49 -4.65 9.66
CA GLU A 396 -10.05 -4.48 9.54
C GLU A 396 -9.57 -3.42 10.53
N PHE A 397 -8.50 -3.72 11.23
CA PHE A 397 -7.82 -2.80 12.12
C PHE A 397 -6.33 -2.80 11.81
N LEU A 398 -5.65 -1.68 12.04
CA LEU A 398 -4.22 -1.53 11.77
C LEU A 398 -3.34 -2.12 12.89
N PHE A 399 -3.62 -3.35 13.26
CA PHE A 399 -2.82 -4.22 14.12
C PHE A 399 -3.19 -5.68 13.81
N PRO A 400 -2.46 -6.70 14.30
CA PRO A 400 -2.78 -8.10 14.01
C PRO A 400 -4.16 -8.50 14.55
N TYR A 401 -5.19 -8.36 13.74
CA TYR A 401 -6.57 -8.70 14.04
C TYR A 401 -7.17 -9.53 12.92
N ALA A 402 -7.89 -10.59 13.27
CA ALA A 402 -8.73 -11.31 12.33
C ALA A 402 -9.95 -11.92 13.00
N ALA A 403 -11.01 -12.14 12.21
CA ALA A 403 -12.16 -12.93 12.61
C ALA A 403 -12.12 -14.31 11.90
N VAL A 404 -12.43 -15.38 12.63
CA VAL A 404 -12.76 -16.68 12.03
C VAL A 404 -14.27 -16.70 11.83
N VAL A 405 -14.69 -16.90 10.57
CA VAL A 405 -16.09 -16.85 10.17
C VAL A 405 -16.52 -18.23 9.68
N PRO A 406 -17.46 -18.90 10.37
CA PRO A 406 -18.00 -20.16 9.94
C PRO A 406 -18.84 -19.99 8.67
N VAL A 407 -18.68 -20.92 7.75
CA VAL A 407 -19.36 -20.92 6.45
C VAL A 407 -20.26 -22.15 6.35
N THR A 408 -21.52 -21.92 5.95
CA THR A 408 -22.42 -23.02 5.61
C THR A 408 -22.11 -23.59 4.24
N PRO A 409 -22.52 -24.86 3.92
CA PRO A 409 -22.32 -25.43 2.58
C PRO A 409 -22.92 -24.55 1.46
N GLU A 410 -24.08 -23.93 1.72
CA GLU A 410 -24.76 -23.06 0.76
C GLU A 410 -23.96 -21.77 0.51
N ALA A 411 -23.36 -21.18 1.56
CA ALA A 411 -22.50 -20.02 1.44
C ALA A 411 -21.18 -20.39 0.74
N MET A 412 -20.58 -21.55 1.05
CA MET A 412 -19.37 -22.05 0.38
C MET A 412 -19.61 -22.22 -1.13
N ALA A 413 -20.79 -22.72 -1.53
CA ALA A 413 -21.14 -22.86 -2.94
C ALA A 413 -21.27 -21.53 -3.70
N ARG A 414 -21.44 -20.41 -2.98
CA ARG A 414 -21.57 -19.04 -3.56
C ARG A 414 -20.32 -18.18 -3.37
N MET A 415 -19.24 -18.71 -2.78
CA MET A 415 -18.01 -17.94 -2.61
C MET A 415 -17.51 -17.35 -3.93
N PRO A 416 -17.01 -16.08 -3.94
CA PRO A 416 -16.69 -15.22 -2.81
C PRO A 416 -17.79 -14.21 -2.41
N GLU A 417 -18.98 -14.23 -3.00
CA GLU A 417 -20.03 -13.23 -2.73
C GLU A 417 -20.30 -12.99 -1.25
N PRO A 418 -20.45 -14.02 -0.38
CA PRO A 418 -20.68 -13.80 1.05
C PRO A 418 -19.55 -13.09 1.78
N MET A 419 -18.32 -13.13 1.23
CA MET A 419 -17.17 -12.43 1.80
C MET A 419 -17.18 -10.92 1.52
N GLY A 420 -17.96 -10.49 0.52
CA GLY A 420 -17.93 -9.12 0.02
C GLY A 420 -16.64 -8.78 -0.74
N LYS A 421 -16.50 -7.53 -1.15
CA LYS A 421 -15.31 -7.06 -1.86
C LYS A 421 -14.06 -7.19 -0.98
N THR A 422 -13.00 -7.73 -1.56
CA THR A 422 -11.80 -8.17 -0.84
C THR A 422 -10.57 -7.92 -1.69
N LEU A 423 -9.58 -7.24 -1.14
CA LEU A 423 -8.32 -6.94 -1.84
C LEU A 423 -7.54 -8.22 -2.17
N VAL A 424 -7.28 -9.06 -1.16
CA VAL A 424 -6.56 -10.32 -1.36
C VAL A 424 -7.36 -11.48 -0.79
N VAL A 425 -7.53 -12.52 -1.58
CA VAL A 425 -7.98 -13.83 -1.09
C VAL A 425 -6.86 -14.84 -1.29
N THR A 426 -6.44 -15.49 -0.20
CA THR A 426 -5.68 -16.74 -0.28
C THR A 426 -6.66 -17.90 -0.10
N ALA A 427 -6.90 -18.62 -1.17
CA ALA A 427 -7.73 -19.83 -1.18
C ALA A 427 -6.87 -21.07 -0.95
N LEU A 428 -6.93 -21.60 0.26
CA LEU A 428 -6.32 -22.88 0.61
C LEU A 428 -7.25 -24.00 0.14
N THR A 429 -7.09 -24.43 -1.11
CA THR A 429 -7.95 -25.45 -1.74
C THR A 429 -7.25 -26.10 -2.95
N ARG A 430 -7.65 -27.30 -3.27
CA ARG A 430 -7.39 -28.00 -4.54
C ARG A 430 -8.67 -28.18 -5.35
N ASP A 431 -9.83 -27.75 -4.83
CA ASP A 431 -11.10 -27.81 -5.55
C ASP A 431 -11.08 -26.83 -6.74
N GLN A 432 -11.06 -27.41 -7.94
CA GLN A 432 -11.05 -26.63 -9.19
C GLN A 432 -12.33 -25.80 -9.35
N ARG A 433 -13.48 -26.30 -8.88
CA ARG A 433 -14.76 -25.58 -9.00
C ARG A 433 -14.77 -24.32 -8.14
N LEU A 434 -14.21 -24.40 -6.93
CA LEU A 434 -14.05 -23.24 -6.06
C LEU A 434 -13.06 -22.25 -6.70
N SER A 435 -11.93 -22.74 -7.17
CA SER A 435 -10.91 -21.90 -7.85
C SER A 435 -11.48 -21.18 -9.07
N ASP A 436 -12.24 -21.86 -9.90
CA ASP A 436 -12.88 -21.28 -11.10
C ASP A 436 -13.92 -20.20 -10.74
N ARG A 437 -14.68 -20.37 -9.66
CA ARG A 437 -15.61 -19.33 -9.19
C ARG A 437 -14.87 -18.10 -8.72
N LEU A 438 -13.82 -18.27 -7.93
CA LEU A 438 -12.98 -17.15 -7.46
C LEU A 438 -12.35 -16.40 -8.62
N LEU A 439 -11.81 -17.10 -9.63
CA LEU A 439 -11.18 -16.51 -10.81
C LEU A 439 -12.14 -15.67 -11.67
N ARG A 440 -13.43 -16.02 -11.69
CA ARG A 440 -14.45 -15.31 -12.49
C ARG A 440 -15.12 -14.17 -11.72
N SER A 441 -14.81 -14.02 -10.45
CA SER A 441 -15.49 -13.05 -9.58
C SER A 441 -14.83 -11.69 -9.61
N SER A 442 -15.63 -10.64 -9.63
CA SER A 442 -15.19 -9.24 -9.45
C SER A 442 -15.08 -8.81 -7.97
N PHE A 443 -15.35 -9.72 -7.03
CA PHE A 443 -15.24 -9.43 -5.59
C PHE A 443 -13.81 -9.54 -5.07
N VAL A 444 -12.89 -10.08 -5.84
CA VAL A 444 -11.49 -10.33 -5.44
C VAL A 444 -10.56 -9.62 -6.40
N ASP A 445 -9.73 -8.70 -5.89
CA ASP A 445 -8.77 -7.95 -6.70
C ASP A 445 -7.47 -8.75 -6.90
N ARG A 446 -7.00 -9.49 -5.88
CA ARG A 446 -5.84 -10.40 -5.93
C ARG A 446 -6.23 -11.77 -5.42
N LEU A 447 -5.96 -12.78 -6.22
CA LEU A 447 -6.25 -14.16 -5.88
C LEU A 447 -4.98 -15.00 -5.81
N ASN A 448 -4.74 -15.60 -4.65
CA ASN A 448 -3.74 -16.64 -4.43
C ASN A 448 -4.46 -17.98 -4.30
N ILE A 449 -4.11 -18.98 -5.10
CA ILE A 449 -4.64 -20.34 -4.98
C ILE A 449 -3.51 -21.23 -4.44
N GLY A 450 -3.78 -21.89 -3.32
CA GLY A 450 -2.79 -22.70 -2.60
C GLY A 450 -2.13 -21.98 -1.43
N ALA A 451 -1.05 -22.55 -0.92
CA ALA A 451 -0.37 -22.10 0.30
C ALA A 451 0.53 -20.86 0.06
N ILE A 452 -0.07 -19.75 -0.31
CA ILE A 452 0.59 -18.47 -0.56
C ILE A 452 0.11 -17.48 0.51
N PRO A 453 0.99 -16.91 1.35
CA PRO A 453 0.60 -15.87 2.30
C PRO A 453 -0.02 -14.65 1.61
N THR A 454 -1.01 -14.02 2.26
CA THR A 454 -1.73 -12.87 1.66
C THR A 454 -0.82 -11.68 1.35
N ASN A 455 0.27 -11.54 2.08
CA ASN A 455 1.28 -10.49 1.95
C ASN A 455 2.43 -10.83 0.99
N GLN A 456 2.42 -12.00 0.38
CA GLN A 456 3.41 -12.35 -0.65
C GLN A 456 3.07 -11.62 -1.95
N ILE A 457 4.08 -10.95 -2.53
CA ILE A 457 3.97 -10.16 -3.74
C ILE A 457 4.73 -10.88 -4.87
N SER A 458 4.15 -10.92 -6.07
CA SER A 458 4.86 -11.21 -7.30
C SER A 458 5.04 -9.91 -8.09
N TRP A 459 6.28 -9.61 -8.50
CA TRP A 459 6.60 -8.34 -9.16
C TRP A 459 5.93 -8.18 -10.54
N ASP A 460 5.54 -9.27 -11.18
CA ASP A 460 4.86 -9.31 -12.47
C ASP A 460 3.33 -9.28 -12.38
N GLN A 461 2.79 -9.08 -11.18
CA GLN A 461 1.34 -8.98 -10.95
C GLN A 461 0.97 -7.61 -10.41
N PRO A 462 -0.14 -7.00 -10.87
CA PRO A 462 -0.65 -5.77 -10.28
C PRO A 462 -1.06 -6.00 -8.82
N HIS A 463 -1.01 -4.95 -8.01
CA HIS A 463 -1.42 -5.04 -6.61
C HIS A 463 -2.95 -4.94 -6.50
N GLU A 464 -3.47 -3.79 -6.85
CA GLU A 464 -4.89 -3.49 -7.09
C GLU A 464 -4.93 -2.41 -8.15
N GLY A 465 -5.95 -2.42 -8.99
CA GLY A 465 -5.98 -1.55 -10.16
C GLY A 465 -4.85 -1.86 -11.15
N ASN A 466 -4.58 -0.94 -12.04
CA ASN A 466 -3.46 -1.01 -12.98
C ASN A 466 -2.91 0.40 -13.24
N LEU A 467 -1.75 0.70 -12.67
CA LEU A 467 -1.15 2.04 -12.76
C LEU A 467 -0.92 2.48 -14.21
N PHE A 468 -0.53 1.58 -15.13
CA PHE A 468 -0.37 1.93 -16.53
C PHE A 468 -1.69 2.37 -17.15
N GLU A 469 -2.76 1.63 -16.96
CA GLU A 469 -4.10 1.96 -17.48
C GLU A 469 -4.71 3.19 -16.80
N HIS A 470 -4.35 3.42 -15.53
CA HIS A 470 -4.72 4.64 -14.82
C HIS A 470 -4.08 5.89 -15.44
N LEU A 471 -2.81 5.79 -15.84
CA LEU A 471 -2.02 6.91 -16.35
C LEU A 471 -2.12 7.12 -17.87
N TYR A 472 -2.35 6.06 -18.65
CA TYR A 472 -2.34 6.08 -20.11
C TYR A 472 -3.65 5.56 -20.70
N ALA A 473 -3.99 6.09 -21.88
CA ALA A 473 -5.06 5.56 -22.70
C ALA A 473 -4.54 5.21 -24.08
N ARG A 474 -5.08 4.14 -24.67
CA ARG A 474 -4.83 3.74 -26.04
C ARG A 474 -5.66 4.60 -26.99
N ARG A 475 -5.06 4.98 -28.14
CA ARG A 475 -5.78 5.58 -29.26
C ARG A 475 -5.72 4.69 -30.51
N SER A 476 -6.66 4.86 -31.40
CA SER A 476 -6.53 4.33 -32.75
C SER A 476 -5.38 5.07 -33.46
N PHE A 477 -4.50 4.32 -34.11
CA PHE A 477 -3.35 4.86 -34.82
C PHE A 477 -3.12 4.07 -36.08
N GLN A 478 -2.97 4.83 -37.19
CA GLN A 478 -2.61 4.29 -38.52
C GLN A 478 -1.59 5.23 -39.14
N GLN A 479 -0.61 4.67 -39.79
CA GLN A 479 0.43 5.43 -40.52
C GLN A 479 0.70 4.75 -41.86
N THR A 480 0.75 5.53 -42.91
CA THR A 480 1.20 5.06 -44.25
C THR A 480 2.71 5.12 -44.32
N ALA A 481 3.31 4.26 -45.15
CA ALA A 481 4.76 4.25 -45.37
C ALA A 481 5.28 5.61 -45.97
N ASP A 482 4.43 6.29 -46.73
CA ASP A 482 4.70 7.64 -47.23
C ASP A 482 3.50 8.55 -46.90
N PRO A 483 3.61 9.42 -45.88
CA PRO A 483 2.51 10.29 -45.48
C PRO A 483 2.07 11.32 -46.52
N ILE A 484 2.89 11.62 -47.53
CA ILE A 484 2.65 12.67 -48.53
C ILE A 484 2.02 12.09 -49.78
N SER A 485 2.38 10.86 -50.19
CA SER A 485 1.85 10.23 -51.41
C SER A 485 0.43 9.67 -51.27
N ALA A 486 -0.05 9.43 -50.06
CA ALA A 486 -1.38 8.86 -49.83
C ALA A 486 -2.55 9.81 -50.16
N ALA A 487 -2.32 11.11 -50.30
CA ALA A 487 -3.35 12.11 -50.59
C ALA A 487 -3.81 12.09 -52.09
N ALA A 488 -3.11 11.39 -52.96
CA ALA A 488 -3.40 11.37 -54.42
C ALA A 488 -4.24 10.16 -54.88
N ALA A 489 -4.52 9.18 -54.02
CA ALA A 489 -5.19 7.92 -54.39
C ALA A 489 -6.70 7.85 -54.04
N GLY A 490 -7.31 8.95 -53.56
CA GLY A 490 -8.68 9.00 -53.08
C GLY A 490 -9.53 10.13 -53.65
N ALA A 491 -9.39 10.44 -54.93
CA ALA A 491 -10.31 11.32 -55.65
C ALA A 491 -11.09 10.54 -56.71
#